data_0208e20697077cb5e629f0dd20af60f7
#
_entry.id   0208e20697077cb5e629f0dd20af60f7
#
_cell.length_a   1.000
_cell.length_b   1.000
_cell.length_c   1.000
_cell.angle_alpha   90.00
_cell.angle_beta   90.00
_cell.angle_gamma   90.00
#
_symmetry.space_group_name_H-M   'P 1'
#
loop_
_entity.id
_entity.type
_entity.pdbx_description
1 polymer ?
#
loop_
_entity_poly.entity_id
_entity_poly.type
_entity_poly.pdbx_seq_one_letter_code
_entity_poly.pdbx_strand_id
1 'polypeptide(L)'
;CCIEGDAGAPVTMDEIMEIEDSLDAVWDDLSASAQAVIDKQGVAYTDIEGDLVTSIVNGKDCVFTCYQDLKDMNDGHTIQNCCLCALERAYREGKSKFMKPISCALYPIRAKHFGNGIYGINYNKWRICKAAIKKGEELNLPVYRFLEGPLVKRFGQEWYDELCTVAQQILNSDK
;
A
#
# COMPACT_ATOMS: atom_id res chain seq x y z
N CYS A 1 -1.60 4.72 6.87
CA CYS A 1 -0.66 5.42 5.98
C CYS A 1 -1.38 6.34 4.99
N CYS A 2 -2.58 6.01 4.52
CA CYS A 2 -3.31 6.86 3.57
C CYS A 2 -3.75 8.22 4.12
N ILE A 3 -3.79 8.40 5.44
CA ILE A 3 -4.28 9.60 6.13
C ILE A 3 -3.27 10.22 7.11
N GLU A 4 -2.07 9.68 7.19
CA GLU A 4 -1.03 10.16 8.11
C GLU A 4 0.32 10.40 7.41
N GLY A 5 0.34 10.47 6.09
CA GLY A 5 1.55 10.79 5.33
C GLY A 5 1.82 12.29 5.26
N ASP A 6 3.07 12.65 5.02
CA ASP A 6 3.52 14.00 4.68
C ASP A 6 3.81 14.15 3.17
N ALA A 7 3.86 13.01 2.47
CA ALA A 7 3.95 12.91 1.02
C ALA A 7 3.08 11.75 0.53
N GLY A 8 2.82 11.69 -0.78
CA GLY A 8 2.12 10.57 -1.42
C GLY A 8 2.92 9.27 -1.38
N ALA A 9 2.30 8.19 -1.79
CA ALA A 9 2.98 6.90 -1.94
C ALA A 9 3.86 6.91 -3.20
N PRO A 10 5.12 6.43 -3.15
CA PRO A 10 5.96 6.29 -4.33
C PRO A 10 5.29 5.46 -5.42
N VAL A 11 5.34 5.94 -6.67
CA VAL A 11 4.76 5.30 -7.85
C VAL A 11 5.75 5.29 -9.01
N THR A 12 5.58 4.33 -9.92
CA THR A 12 6.30 4.31 -11.20
C THR A 12 5.46 4.96 -12.29
N MET A 13 6.08 5.29 -13.45
CA MET A 13 5.32 5.79 -14.60
C MET A 13 4.27 4.79 -15.09
N ASP A 14 4.58 3.49 -15.08
CA ASP A 14 3.64 2.45 -15.46
C ASP A 14 2.45 2.41 -14.49
N GLU A 15 2.70 2.52 -13.19
CA GLU A 15 1.63 2.58 -12.19
C GLU A 15 0.77 3.85 -12.31
N ILE A 16 1.35 4.99 -12.72
CA ILE A 16 0.59 6.21 -13.01
C ILE A 16 -0.41 5.97 -14.14
N MET A 17 0.02 5.34 -15.23
CA MET A 17 -0.86 5.00 -16.35
C MET A 17 -1.99 4.03 -15.90
N GLU A 18 -1.66 2.99 -15.12
CA GLU A 18 -2.67 2.06 -14.58
C GLU A 18 -3.66 2.75 -13.63
N ILE A 19 -3.20 3.75 -12.86
CA ILE A 19 -4.05 4.57 -12.00
C ILE A 19 -5.00 5.43 -12.85
N GLU A 20 -4.48 6.10 -13.88
CA GLU A 20 -5.26 6.93 -14.80
C GLU A 20 -6.34 6.10 -15.52
N ASP A 21 -6.00 4.90 -15.99
CA ASP A 21 -6.95 3.96 -16.59
C ASP A 21 -8.04 3.50 -15.61
N SER A 22 -7.78 3.60 -14.33
CA SER A 22 -8.71 3.20 -13.26
C SER A 22 -9.57 4.35 -12.72
N LEU A 23 -9.32 5.60 -13.14
CA LEU A 23 -9.97 6.78 -12.57
C LEU A 23 -11.49 6.74 -12.69
N ASP A 24 -12.02 6.38 -13.84
CA ASP A 24 -13.49 6.29 -14.06
C ASP A 24 -14.17 5.33 -13.06
N ALA A 25 -13.46 4.25 -12.70
CA ALA A 25 -13.97 3.25 -11.78
C ALA A 25 -13.98 3.68 -10.30
N VAL A 26 -13.24 4.73 -9.95
CA VAL A 26 -13.10 5.20 -8.56
C VAL A 26 -13.57 6.63 -8.34
N TRP A 27 -13.87 7.38 -9.41
CA TRP A 27 -14.12 8.82 -9.36
C TRP A 27 -15.20 9.23 -8.37
N ASP A 28 -16.35 8.53 -8.40
CA ASP A 28 -17.50 8.82 -7.53
C ASP A 28 -17.23 8.49 -6.05
N ASP A 29 -16.18 7.73 -5.77
CA ASP A 29 -15.77 7.34 -4.43
C ASP A 29 -14.81 8.34 -3.79
N LEU A 30 -14.24 9.24 -4.61
CA LEU A 30 -13.29 10.24 -4.17
C LEU A 30 -14.01 11.46 -3.57
N SER A 31 -13.38 12.08 -2.57
CA SER A 31 -13.90 13.35 -2.04
C SER A 31 -13.80 14.46 -3.10
N ALA A 32 -14.67 15.45 -3.03
CA ALA A 32 -14.62 16.62 -3.92
C ALA A 32 -13.25 17.33 -3.87
N SER A 33 -12.59 17.34 -2.71
CA SER A 33 -11.23 17.88 -2.58
C SER A 33 -10.19 17.05 -3.32
N ALA A 34 -10.34 15.71 -3.31
CA ALA A 34 -9.45 14.81 -4.04
C ALA A 34 -9.64 14.95 -5.56
N GLN A 35 -10.88 15.02 -6.03
CA GLN A 35 -11.21 15.27 -7.43
C GLN A 35 -10.59 16.59 -7.91
N ALA A 36 -10.76 17.68 -7.14
CA ALA A 36 -10.19 18.98 -7.48
C ALA A 36 -8.64 18.97 -7.53
N VAL A 37 -7.99 18.17 -6.69
CA VAL A 37 -6.53 17.98 -6.74
C VAL A 37 -6.13 17.22 -8.01
N ILE A 38 -6.84 16.13 -8.34
CA ILE A 38 -6.56 15.34 -9.53
C ILE A 38 -6.78 16.17 -10.80
N ASP A 39 -7.86 16.94 -10.89
CA ASP A 39 -8.14 17.83 -12.02
C ASP A 39 -7.04 18.89 -12.23
N LYS A 40 -6.45 19.37 -11.13
CA LYS A 40 -5.45 20.44 -11.17
C LYS A 40 -4.04 19.95 -11.45
N GLN A 41 -3.60 18.84 -10.86
CA GLN A 41 -2.20 18.38 -10.90
C GLN A 41 -2.02 16.93 -11.32
N GLY A 42 -3.12 16.18 -11.56
CA GLY A 42 -3.06 14.77 -11.89
C GLY A 42 -3.04 13.84 -10.67
N VAL A 43 -2.94 12.56 -10.93
CA VAL A 43 -2.95 11.48 -9.93
C VAL A 43 -1.66 11.36 -9.13
N ALA A 44 -0.57 11.94 -9.64
CA ALA A 44 0.76 11.91 -9.07
C ALA A 44 1.47 13.25 -9.27
N TYR A 45 2.51 13.50 -8.46
CA TYR A 45 3.39 14.66 -8.57
C TYR A 45 4.82 14.27 -8.17
N THR A 46 5.79 15.15 -8.47
CA THR A 46 7.16 14.99 -7.99
C THR A 46 7.31 15.70 -6.65
N ASP A 47 7.72 14.97 -5.62
CA ASP A 47 7.93 15.52 -4.29
C ASP A 47 9.25 16.32 -4.17
N ILE A 48 9.56 16.82 -2.97
CA ILE A 48 10.76 17.62 -2.73
C ILE A 48 12.06 16.82 -2.83
N GLU A 49 12.00 15.48 -2.74
CA GLU A 49 13.14 14.58 -2.90
C GLU A 49 13.36 14.17 -4.35
N GLY A 50 12.44 14.56 -5.25
CA GLY A 50 12.48 14.23 -6.68
C GLY A 50 11.80 12.89 -7.02
N ASP A 51 11.13 12.28 -6.07
CA ASP A 51 10.42 11.02 -6.27
C ASP A 51 8.99 11.26 -6.81
N LEU A 52 8.54 10.41 -7.74
CA LEU A 52 7.14 10.39 -8.16
C LEU A 52 6.28 9.75 -7.08
N VAL A 53 5.26 10.49 -6.63
CA VAL A 53 4.36 10.05 -5.54
C VAL A 53 2.91 10.34 -5.89
N THR A 54 1.97 9.59 -5.32
CA THR A 54 0.53 9.86 -5.50
C THR A 54 0.17 11.25 -4.99
N SER A 55 -0.76 11.93 -5.65
CA SER A 55 -1.27 13.23 -5.19
C SER A 55 -1.93 13.12 -3.82
N ILE A 56 -1.84 14.21 -3.04
CA ILE A 56 -2.37 14.31 -1.68
C ILE A 56 -3.25 15.55 -1.51
N VAL A 57 -4.25 15.43 -0.65
CA VAL A 57 -5.17 16.52 -0.27
C VAL A 57 -4.62 17.22 0.96
N ASN A 58 -4.52 18.54 0.90
CA ASN A 58 -4.11 19.40 2.02
C ASN A 58 -2.76 18.99 2.66
N GLY A 59 -1.84 18.45 1.84
CA GLY A 59 -0.52 18.02 2.33
C GLY A 59 -0.55 16.81 3.26
N LYS A 60 -1.61 16.00 3.25
CA LYS A 60 -1.79 14.91 4.19
C LYS A 60 -2.42 13.66 3.58
N ASP A 61 -3.68 13.71 3.19
CA ASP A 61 -4.45 12.53 2.79
C ASP A 61 -4.18 12.15 1.34
N CYS A 62 -3.96 10.89 1.05
CA CYS A 62 -3.88 10.40 -0.33
C CYS A 62 -5.20 10.68 -1.07
N VAL A 63 -5.15 11.16 -2.33
CA VAL A 63 -6.37 11.44 -3.14
C VAL A 63 -7.26 10.22 -3.31
N PHE A 64 -6.73 9.00 -3.21
CA PHE A 64 -7.50 7.75 -3.32
C PHE A 64 -8.08 7.26 -1.99
N THR A 65 -8.08 8.11 -0.96
CA THR A 65 -8.69 7.78 0.33
C THR A 65 -10.21 7.91 0.24
N CYS A 66 -10.93 6.86 0.63
CA CYS A 66 -12.38 6.86 0.77
C CYS A 66 -12.78 6.24 2.12
N TYR A 67 -14.02 6.47 2.52
CA TYR A 67 -14.53 6.02 3.82
C TYR A 67 -15.85 5.29 3.64
N GLN A 68 -16.00 4.17 4.36
CA GLN A 68 -17.26 3.44 4.43
C GLN A 68 -17.40 2.69 5.75
N ASP A 69 -18.62 2.34 6.09
CA ASP A 69 -18.90 1.45 7.22
C ASP A 69 -18.65 0.00 6.79
N LEU A 70 -17.91 -0.74 7.62
CA LEU A 70 -17.61 -2.15 7.39
C LEU A 70 -18.24 -2.99 8.48
N LYS A 71 -18.74 -4.17 8.11
CA LYS A 71 -19.12 -5.21 9.08
C LYS A 71 -17.92 -6.05 9.44
N ASP A 72 -17.62 -6.16 10.74
CA ASP A 72 -16.65 -7.13 11.21
C ASP A 72 -17.13 -8.54 10.92
N MET A 73 -16.28 -9.35 10.29
CA MET A 73 -16.62 -10.72 9.87
C MET A 73 -16.70 -11.70 11.05
N ASN A 74 -16.13 -11.35 12.21
CA ASN A 74 -16.07 -12.25 13.38
C ASN A 74 -17.30 -12.13 14.28
N ASP A 75 -17.77 -10.91 14.54
CA ASP A 75 -18.85 -10.65 15.49
C ASP A 75 -20.01 -9.85 14.89
N GLY A 76 -19.88 -9.42 13.63
CA GLY A 76 -20.92 -8.72 12.87
C GLY A 76 -21.17 -7.28 13.29
N HIS A 77 -20.39 -6.71 14.24
CA HIS A 77 -20.55 -5.30 14.59
C HIS A 77 -20.13 -4.39 13.42
N THR A 78 -20.69 -3.19 13.36
CA THR A 78 -20.36 -2.22 12.33
C THR A 78 -19.18 -1.34 12.81
N ILE A 79 -18.08 -1.41 12.06
CA ILE A 79 -16.95 -0.47 12.22
C ILE A 79 -17.26 0.74 11.34
N GLN A 80 -17.55 1.86 11.97
CA GLN A 80 -17.94 3.08 11.27
C GLN A 80 -16.75 3.81 10.66
N ASN A 81 -16.99 4.42 9.51
CA ASN A 81 -16.05 5.36 8.87
C ASN A 81 -14.63 4.77 8.65
N CYS A 82 -14.56 3.53 8.19
CA CYS A 82 -13.29 2.88 7.89
C CYS A 82 -12.62 3.54 6.70
N CYS A 83 -11.36 3.93 6.89
CA CYS A 83 -10.51 4.45 5.81
C CYS A 83 -10.07 3.32 4.88
N LEU A 84 -10.40 3.42 3.60
CA LEU A 84 -10.05 2.47 2.55
C LEU A 84 -9.32 3.17 1.39
N CYS A 85 -8.67 2.37 0.56
CA CYS A 85 -8.16 2.81 -0.73
C CYS A 85 -9.22 2.56 -1.81
N ALA A 86 -9.68 3.61 -2.51
CA ALA A 86 -10.66 3.50 -3.59
C ALA A 86 -10.17 2.59 -4.72
N LEU A 87 -8.87 2.66 -5.07
CA LEU A 87 -8.26 1.77 -6.07
C LEU A 87 -8.37 0.29 -5.65
N GLU A 88 -7.96 -0.04 -4.41
CA GLU A 88 -8.05 -1.42 -3.93
C GLU A 88 -9.50 -1.90 -3.85
N ARG A 89 -10.43 -1.03 -3.46
CA ARG A 89 -11.85 -1.35 -3.42
C ARG A 89 -12.39 -1.66 -4.81
N ALA A 90 -12.14 -0.80 -5.79
CA ALA A 90 -12.55 -1.03 -7.18
C ALA A 90 -11.96 -2.33 -7.76
N TYR A 91 -10.71 -2.64 -7.45
CA TYR A 91 -10.10 -3.90 -7.84
C TYR A 91 -10.82 -5.11 -7.21
N ARG A 92 -11.10 -5.08 -5.91
CA ARG A 92 -11.80 -6.17 -5.20
C ARG A 92 -13.24 -6.36 -5.69
N GLU A 93 -13.87 -5.28 -6.16
CA GLU A 93 -15.21 -5.29 -6.76
C GLU A 93 -15.18 -5.67 -8.25
N GLY A 94 -14.01 -5.93 -8.83
CA GLY A 94 -13.86 -6.28 -10.26
C GLY A 94 -14.09 -5.13 -11.24
N LYS A 95 -14.11 -3.88 -10.74
CA LYS A 95 -14.30 -2.66 -11.55
C LYS A 95 -13.00 -2.17 -12.18
N SER A 96 -11.86 -2.52 -11.61
CA SER A 96 -10.52 -2.16 -12.10
C SER A 96 -9.60 -3.38 -12.10
N LYS A 97 -8.58 -3.36 -12.96
CA LYS A 97 -7.51 -4.37 -13.02
C LYS A 97 -6.32 -3.98 -12.13
N PHE A 98 -6.18 -2.72 -11.81
CA PHE A 98 -5.12 -2.20 -10.95
C PHE A 98 -5.57 -2.17 -9.49
N MET A 99 -4.83 -2.86 -8.63
CA MET A 99 -5.18 -2.95 -7.21
C MET A 99 -4.76 -1.69 -6.44
N LYS A 100 -3.49 -1.39 -6.45
CA LYS A 100 -2.85 -0.22 -5.82
C LYS A 100 -1.36 -0.22 -6.11
N PRO A 101 -0.65 0.91 -5.91
CA PRO A 101 0.81 0.98 -6.05
C PRO A 101 1.52 -0.10 -5.23
N ILE A 102 2.59 -0.67 -5.79
CA ILE A 102 3.35 -1.72 -5.11
C ILE A 102 3.96 -1.22 -3.81
N SER A 103 4.32 0.05 -3.73
CA SER A 103 4.80 0.69 -2.51
C SER A 103 3.77 0.64 -1.37
N CYS A 104 2.48 0.83 -1.71
CA CYS A 104 1.36 0.70 -0.76
C CYS A 104 1.11 -0.75 -0.37
N ALA A 105 1.19 -1.67 -1.34
CA ALA A 105 0.94 -3.09 -1.11
C ALA A 105 2.03 -3.74 -0.23
N LEU A 106 3.28 -3.30 -0.38
CA LEU A 106 4.43 -3.77 0.41
C LEU A 106 4.50 -3.18 1.83
N TYR A 107 3.79 -2.06 2.10
CA TYR A 107 3.93 -1.40 3.40
C TYR A 107 3.55 -2.35 4.55
N PRO A 108 4.34 -2.47 5.64
CA PRO A 108 5.42 -1.57 6.10
C PRO A 108 6.82 -1.87 5.56
N ILE A 109 6.97 -2.74 4.59
CA ILE A 109 8.25 -2.95 3.91
C ILE A 109 8.47 -1.83 2.89
N ARG A 110 9.63 -1.17 2.96
CA ARG A 110 10.09 -0.16 2.01
C ARG A 110 11.23 -0.74 1.19
N ALA A 111 11.07 -0.71 -0.13
CA ALA A 111 12.09 -1.17 -1.08
C ALA A 111 12.62 0.04 -1.85
N LYS A 112 13.93 0.32 -1.77
CA LYS A 112 14.61 1.37 -2.54
C LYS A 112 15.54 0.72 -3.56
N HIS A 113 15.43 1.13 -4.81
CA HIS A 113 16.31 0.69 -5.89
C HIS A 113 17.59 1.53 -5.91
N PHE A 114 18.74 0.87 -5.93
CA PHE A 114 20.06 1.50 -5.95
C PHE A 114 20.79 1.37 -7.30
N GLY A 115 20.07 0.94 -8.34
CA GLY A 115 20.65 0.63 -9.66
C GLY A 115 21.14 -0.82 -9.78
N ASN A 116 21.44 -1.26 -11.01
CA ASN A 116 21.99 -2.59 -11.32
C ASN A 116 21.21 -3.77 -10.69
N GLY A 117 19.90 -3.65 -10.53
CA GLY A 117 19.07 -4.69 -9.92
C GLY A 117 19.21 -4.82 -8.38
N ILE A 118 19.95 -3.92 -7.74
CA ILE A 118 20.16 -3.94 -6.28
C ILE A 118 19.01 -3.18 -5.59
N TYR A 119 18.37 -3.85 -4.63
CA TYR A 119 17.33 -3.28 -3.78
C TYR A 119 17.73 -3.30 -2.32
N GLY A 120 17.59 -2.16 -1.64
CA GLY A 120 17.60 -2.10 -0.18
C GLY A 120 16.18 -2.31 0.33
N ILE A 121 15.99 -3.30 1.20
CA ILE A 121 14.71 -3.62 1.81
C ILE A 121 14.77 -3.29 3.29
N ASN A 122 13.83 -2.48 3.78
CA ASN A 122 13.78 -2.07 5.17
C ASN A 122 12.35 -2.15 5.73
N TYR A 123 12.26 -2.45 7.03
CA TYR A 123 11.01 -2.40 7.77
C TYR A 123 10.80 -1.00 8.37
N ASN A 124 9.73 -0.32 7.96
CA ASN A 124 9.40 1.00 8.49
C ASN A 124 8.60 0.87 9.79
N LYS A 125 9.27 1.16 10.92
CA LYS A 125 8.63 1.20 12.24
C LYS A 125 7.82 2.48 12.39
N TRP A 126 6.51 2.37 12.24
CA TRP A 126 5.60 3.50 12.41
C TRP A 126 4.51 3.19 13.43
N ARG A 127 4.18 4.21 14.25
CA ARG A 127 3.20 4.09 15.35
C ARG A 127 1.83 3.56 14.90
N ILE A 128 1.40 3.91 13.69
CA ILE A 128 0.11 3.46 13.12
C ILE A 128 0.03 1.94 12.95
N CYS A 129 1.17 1.25 12.84
CA CYS A 129 1.24 -0.22 12.69
C CYS A 129 1.06 -1.00 13.99
N LYS A 130 0.94 -0.31 15.16
CA LYS A 130 0.93 -0.96 16.47
C LYS A 130 -0.14 -2.06 16.60
N ALA A 131 -1.35 -1.82 16.10
CA ALA A 131 -2.44 -2.82 16.14
C ALA A 131 -2.13 -4.03 15.26
N ALA A 132 -1.57 -3.80 14.06
CA ALA A 132 -1.16 -4.86 13.14
C ALA A 132 -0.02 -5.71 13.71
N ILE A 133 0.96 -5.09 14.38
CA ILE A 133 2.07 -5.80 15.06
C ILE A 133 1.50 -6.73 16.13
N LYS A 134 0.65 -6.21 17.02
CA LYS A 134 0.00 -7.01 18.07
C LYS A 134 -0.75 -8.19 17.46
N LYS A 135 -1.53 -7.97 16.40
CA LYS A 135 -2.29 -9.03 15.73
C LYS A 135 -1.36 -10.06 15.08
N GLY A 136 -0.26 -9.63 14.47
CA GLY A 136 0.76 -10.52 13.91
C GLY A 136 1.42 -11.42 14.96
N GLU A 137 1.71 -10.87 16.15
CA GLU A 137 2.24 -11.62 17.29
C GLU A 137 1.23 -12.67 17.78
N GLU A 138 -0.05 -12.29 17.97
CA GLU A 138 -1.14 -13.20 18.35
C GLU A 138 -1.32 -14.37 17.37
N LEU A 139 -1.17 -14.11 16.07
CA LEU A 139 -1.29 -15.09 15.00
C LEU A 139 -0.01 -15.85 14.70
N ASN A 140 1.12 -15.50 15.34
CA ASN A 140 2.46 -15.97 14.98
C ASN A 140 2.75 -15.81 13.48
N LEU A 141 2.35 -14.66 12.92
CA LEU A 141 2.43 -14.34 11.50
C LEU A 141 3.47 -13.25 11.24
N PRO A 142 4.70 -13.60 10.84
CA PRO A 142 5.73 -12.62 10.51
C PRO A 142 5.37 -11.84 9.25
N VAL A 143 5.89 -10.60 9.16
CA VAL A 143 5.53 -9.64 8.09
C VAL A 143 5.79 -10.18 6.69
N TYR A 144 6.87 -10.95 6.48
CA TYR A 144 7.19 -11.49 5.16
C TYR A 144 6.18 -12.54 4.70
N ARG A 145 5.55 -13.28 5.63
CA ARG A 145 4.46 -14.20 5.33
C ARG A 145 3.15 -13.46 5.05
N PHE A 146 2.87 -12.42 5.85
CA PHE A 146 1.70 -11.57 5.62
C PHE A 146 1.74 -10.87 4.25
N LEU A 147 2.93 -10.49 3.78
CA LEU A 147 3.16 -9.76 2.53
C LEU A 147 3.59 -10.68 1.36
N GLU A 148 3.34 -11.99 1.43
CA GLU A 148 3.71 -12.94 0.37
C GLU A 148 3.34 -12.44 -1.03
N GLY A 149 2.05 -12.17 -1.27
CA GLY A 149 1.56 -11.72 -2.57
C GLY A 149 2.28 -10.49 -3.12
N PRO A 150 2.36 -9.37 -2.38
CA PRO A 150 3.13 -8.19 -2.79
C PRO A 150 4.63 -8.45 -3.01
N LEU A 151 5.26 -9.28 -2.18
CA LEU A 151 6.68 -9.63 -2.32
C LEU A 151 6.92 -10.46 -3.59
N VAL A 152 6.08 -11.45 -3.84
CA VAL A 152 6.13 -12.26 -5.07
C VAL A 152 5.87 -11.38 -6.30
N LYS A 153 4.87 -10.48 -6.24
CA LYS A 153 4.60 -9.54 -7.34
C LYS A 153 5.80 -8.65 -7.65
N ARG A 154 6.54 -8.22 -6.62
CA ARG A 154 7.66 -7.29 -6.78
C ARG A 154 8.96 -7.95 -7.18
N PHE A 155 9.30 -9.09 -6.58
CA PHE A 155 10.62 -9.72 -6.66
C PHE A 155 10.62 -11.09 -7.35
N GLY A 156 9.45 -11.68 -7.55
CA GLY A 156 9.27 -13.02 -8.13
C GLY A 156 9.20 -14.12 -7.07
N GLN A 157 8.70 -15.30 -7.53
CA GLN A 157 8.49 -16.45 -6.67
C GLN A 157 9.80 -17.02 -6.13
N GLU A 158 10.81 -17.19 -6.97
CA GLU A 158 12.11 -17.75 -6.60
C GLU A 158 12.77 -16.95 -5.48
N TRP A 159 12.76 -15.60 -5.59
CA TRP A 159 13.27 -14.71 -4.56
C TRP A 159 12.50 -14.86 -3.23
N TYR A 160 11.19 -15.00 -3.29
CA TYR A 160 10.36 -15.18 -2.09
C TYR A 160 10.62 -16.53 -1.42
N ASP A 161 10.82 -17.60 -2.19
CA ASP A 161 11.15 -18.93 -1.67
C ASP A 161 12.52 -18.94 -0.97
N GLU A 162 13.50 -18.22 -1.53
CA GLU A 162 14.80 -18.03 -0.91
C GLU A 162 14.69 -17.24 0.41
N LEU A 163 13.93 -16.15 0.41
CA LEU A 163 13.63 -15.37 1.63
C LEU A 163 13.06 -16.27 2.74
N CYS A 164 12.10 -17.13 2.39
CA CYS A 164 11.49 -18.05 3.34
C CYS A 164 12.50 -19.06 3.90
N THR A 165 13.38 -19.57 3.06
CA THR A 165 14.42 -20.50 3.45
C THR A 165 15.43 -19.87 4.43
N VAL A 166 15.92 -18.68 4.11
CA VAL A 166 16.85 -17.92 4.98
C VAL A 166 16.18 -17.54 6.30
N ALA A 167 14.92 -17.10 6.27
CA ALA A 167 14.17 -16.77 7.49
C ALA A 167 14.05 -17.98 8.44
N GLN A 168 13.78 -19.18 7.89
CA GLN A 168 13.73 -20.41 8.70
C GLN A 168 15.09 -20.78 9.31
N GLN A 169 16.17 -20.61 8.57
CA GLN A 169 17.53 -20.87 9.08
C GLN A 169 17.86 -19.96 10.25
N ILE A 170 17.56 -18.65 10.14
CA ILE A 170 17.79 -17.67 11.23
C ILE A 170 16.99 -18.07 12.47
N LEU A 171 15.68 -18.32 12.31
CA LEU A 171 14.79 -18.70 13.44
C LEU A 171 15.17 -20.01 14.13
N ASN A 172 15.87 -20.91 13.43
CA ASN A 172 16.36 -22.17 13.99
C ASN A 172 17.74 -22.00 14.68
N SER A 173 18.50 -21.00 14.30
CA SER A 173 19.83 -20.71 14.89
C SER A 173 19.72 -19.97 16.22
N ASP A 174 18.60 -19.29 16.48
CA ASP A 174 18.33 -18.52 17.71
C ASP A 174 17.69 -19.37 18.83
N LYS A 175 17.55 -20.68 18.63
CA LYS A 175 17.06 -21.65 19.62
C LYS A 175 18.18 -22.49 20.19
#